data_9b6964408f7d1e7ad177407b7c82b0f7
#
_entry.id   9b6964408f7d1e7ad177407b7c82b0f7
#
_cell.length_a   1.000
_cell.length_b   1.000
_cell.length_c   1.000
_cell.angle_alpha   90.00
_cell.angle_beta   90.00
_cell.angle_gamma   90.00
#
_symmetry.space_group_name_H-M   'P 1'
#
loop_
_entity.id
_entity.type
_entity.pdbx_description
1 polymer ?
#
loop_
_entity_poly.entity_id
_entity_poly.type
_entity_poly.pdbx_seq_one_letter_code
_entity_poly.pdbx_strand_id
1 'polypeptide(L)'
;MKKSKSTTNKVIDLIIFLILIVVLYFAYKYYQKNNFNEFIRSETNPYTSKFVRDDEQKYSERASYKIQSNEFNDAMFYKKVKVEKNKPYKVTCMVKTKDIESKEEKSGVGAQISIEGTTERSTAISGTEDWQKIELIFNSKNRDVVKIGFRLGGYLGEAK
;
A
#
# COMPACT_ATOMS: atom_id res chain seq x y z
N MET A 1 1.88 -59.59 -9.69
CA MET A 1 0.99 -59.06 -10.74
C MET A 1 0.65 -57.58 -10.46
N LYS A 2 1.20 -56.66 -11.23
CA LYS A 2 0.79 -55.20 -11.15
C LYS A 2 -0.53 -55.05 -11.90
N LYS A 3 -1.63 -54.78 -11.19
CA LYS A 3 -2.90 -54.35 -11.83
C LYS A 3 -2.65 -53.08 -12.62
N SER A 4 -2.78 -53.15 -13.95
CA SER A 4 -2.82 -51.94 -14.80
C SER A 4 -4.05 -51.10 -14.40
N LYS A 5 -3.87 -49.83 -13.97
CA LYS A 5 -4.99 -48.92 -13.78
C LYS A 5 -5.75 -48.80 -15.11
N SER A 6 -7.05 -48.99 -15.08
CA SER A 6 -7.93 -48.81 -16.24
C SER A 6 -7.72 -47.42 -16.87
N THR A 7 -7.82 -47.34 -18.19
CA THR A 7 -7.71 -46.09 -18.96
C THR A 7 -8.67 -45.03 -18.44
N THR A 8 -9.86 -45.42 -17.99
CA THR A 8 -10.88 -44.56 -17.35
C THR A 8 -10.34 -43.85 -16.10
N ASN A 9 -9.59 -44.56 -15.24
CA ASN A 9 -9.03 -44.00 -14.03
C ASN A 9 -7.94 -42.94 -14.36
N LYS A 10 -7.16 -43.18 -15.43
CA LYS A 10 -6.13 -42.21 -15.88
C LYS A 10 -6.77 -40.90 -16.40
N VAL A 11 -7.90 -40.99 -17.11
CA VAL A 11 -8.66 -39.83 -17.60
C VAL A 11 -9.25 -39.05 -16.44
N ILE A 12 -9.81 -39.75 -15.44
CA ILE A 12 -10.35 -39.13 -14.22
C ILE A 12 -9.22 -38.41 -13.45
N ASP A 13 -8.07 -39.04 -13.26
CA ASP A 13 -6.90 -38.46 -12.57
C ASP A 13 -6.43 -37.18 -13.32
N LEU A 14 -6.44 -37.21 -14.66
CA LEU A 14 -6.07 -36.04 -15.47
C LEU A 14 -7.07 -34.88 -15.31
N ILE A 15 -8.38 -35.17 -15.32
CA ILE A 15 -9.43 -34.16 -15.14
C ILE A 15 -9.31 -33.53 -13.75
N ILE A 16 -9.13 -34.33 -12.70
CA ILE A 16 -8.92 -33.83 -11.33
C ILE A 16 -7.69 -32.94 -11.27
N PHE A 17 -6.59 -33.32 -11.91
CA PHE A 17 -5.37 -32.54 -11.95
C PHE A 17 -5.57 -31.16 -12.63
N LEU A 18 -6.30 -31.15 -13.76
CA LEU A 18 -6.63 -29.89 -14.45
C LEU A 18 -7.53 -28.99 -13.61
N ILE A 19 -8.53 -29.55 -12.91
CA ILE A 19 -9.38 -28.79 -11.99
C ILE A 19 -8.54 -28.18 -10.87
N LEU A 20 -7.61 -28.93 -10.29
CA LEU A 20 -6.70 -28.41 -9.26
C LEU A 20 -5.84 -27.25 -9.76
N ILE A 21 -5.31 -27.33 -10.98
CA ILE A 21 -4.56 -26.24 -11.59
C ILE A 21 -5.43 -24.97 -11.71
N VAL A 22 -6.66 -25.13 -12.18
CA VAL A 22 -7.60 -24.01 -12.33
C VAL A 22 -7.93 -23.40 -10.96
N VAL A 23 -8.21 -24.22 -9.95
CA VAL A 23 -8.48 -23.75 -8.58
C VAL A 23 -7.26 -23.00 -8.01
N LEU A 24 -6.06 -23.55 -8.15
CA LEU A 24 -4.83 -22.90 -7.72
C LEU A 24 -4.57 -21.57 -8.46
N TYR A 25 -4.86 -21.52 -9.76
CA TYR A 25 -4.76 -20.29 -10.53
C TYR A 25 -5.73 -19.21 -10.01
N PHE A 26 -6.99 -19.55 -9.76
CA PHE A 26 -7.96 -18.60 -9.20
C PHE A 26 -7.64 -18.21 -7.76
N ALA A 27 -7.17 -19.14 -6.94
CA ALA A 27 -6.68 -18.86 -5.58
C ALA A 27 -5.47 -17.92 -5.62
N TYR A 28 -4.52 -18.12 -6.52
CA TYR A 28 -3.39 -17.24 -6.74
C TYR A 28 -3.82 -15.85 -7.20
N LYS A 29 -4.75 -15.77 -8.18
CA LYS A 29 -5.32 -14.49 -8.64
C LYS A 29 -6.07 -13.75 -7.52
N TYR A 30 -6.85 -14.48 -6.72
CA TYR A 30 -7.54 -13.94 -5.55
C TYR A 30 -6.54 -13.41 -4.51
N TYR A 31 -5.49 -14.19 -4.22
CA TYR A 31 -4.41 -13.80 -3.32
C TYR A 31 -3.69 -12.55 -3.82
N GLN A 32 -3.35 -12.48 -5.09
CA GLN A 32 -2.73 -11.29 -5.70
C GLN A 32 -3.65 -10.06 -5.66
N LYS A 33 -4.94 -10.24 -5.91
CA LYS A 33 -5.93 -9.16 -5.89
C LYS A 33 -6.14 -8.60 -4.48
N ASN A 34 -6.11 -9.47 -3.46
CA ASN A 34 -6.40 -9.11 -2.08
C ASN A 34 -5.13 -8.92 -1.22
N ASN A 35 -3.95 -9.01 -1.84
CA ASN A 35 -2.72 -8.98 -1.09
C ASN A 35 -2.36 -7.55 -0.68
N PHE A 36 -2.86 -7.15 0.49
CA PHE A 36 -2.42 -5.99 1.25
C PHE A 36 -0.94 -6.11 1.67
N ASN A 37 -0.32 -7.28 1.46
CA ASN A 37 1.06 -7.58 1.83
C ASN A 37 2.12 -6.90 0.95
N GLU A 38 1.72 -6.13 -0.07
CA GLU A 38 2.66 -5.27 -0.80
C GLU A 38 3.09 -4.06 0.03
N PHE A 39 2.27 -3.62 0.99
CA PHE A 39 2.56 -2.50 1.87
C PHE A 39 2.87 -2.97 3.29
N ILE A 40 3.96 -2.45 3.82
CA ILE A 40 4.32 -2.62 5.23
C ILE A 40 3.71 -1.45 6.00
N ARG A 41 3.15 -1.72 7.16
CA ARG A 41 2.57 -0.72 8.06
C ARG A 41 3.62 -0.26 9.06
N SER A 42 3.60 1.00 9.39
CA SER A 42 4.43 1.58 10.43
C SER A 42 3.67 2.71 11.10
N GLU A 43 3.77 2.81 12.41
CA GLU A 43 3.15 3.86 13.21
C GLU A 43 4.00 4.13 14.46
N THR A 44 3.94 5.37 14.94
CA THR A 44 4.70 5.78 16.14
C THR A 44 3.99 5.32 17.41
N ASN A 45 2.66 5.52 17.48
CA ASN A 45 1.84 5.05 18.61
C ASN A 45 1.16 3.74 18.20
N PRO A 46 1.66 2.57 18.66
CA PRO A 46 1.16 1.28 18.21
C PRO A 46 -0.34 1.08 18.50
N TYR A 47 -1.04 0.49 17.55
CA TYR A 47 -2.44 0.10 17.64
C TYR A 47 -3.45 1.27 17.72
N THR A 48 -3.03 2.50 17.49
CA THR A 48 -3.94 3.66 17.47
C THR A 48 -4.49 3.96 16.09
N SER A 49 -3.83 3.46 15.04
CA SER A 49 -4.26 3.65 13.66
C SER A 49 -4.82 2.36 13.04
N LYS A 50 -5.87 2.52 12.25
CA LYS A 50 -6.43 1.45 11.40
C LYS A 50 -5.95 1.62 9.98
N PHE A 51 -5.48 0.51 9.41
CA PHE A 51 -5.01 0.44 8.04
C PHE A 51 -5.96 -0.46 7.27
N VAL A 52 -6.75 0.11 6.37
CA VAL A 52 -7.85 -0.59 5.71
C VAL A 52 -7.73 -0.48 4.19
N ARG A 53 -8.08 -1.54 3.50
CA ARG A 53 -8.42 -1.48 2.09
C ARG A 53 -9.87 -1.02 1.98
N ASP A 54 -10.10 0.07 1.24
CA ASP A 54 -11.41 0.66 1.07
C ASP A 54 -11.90 0.42 -0.38
N ASP A 55 -12.95 -0.37 -0.51
CA ASP A 55 -13.57 -0.69 -1.79
C ASP A 55 -14.72 0.28 -2.12
N GLU A 56 -15.15 1.12 -1.17
CA GLU A 56 -16.22 2.09 -1.36
C GLU A 56 -15.67 3.47 -1.76
N GLN A 57 -14.71 3.99 -0.99
CA GLN A 57 -14.05 5.26 -1.30
C GLN A 57 -12.83 5.02 -2.18
N LYS A 58 -12.99 5.16 -3.47
CA LYS A 58 -11.94 4.89 -4.47
C LYS A 58 -11.94 5.93 -5.57
N TYR A 59 -10.77 6.31 -6.04
CA TYR A 59 -10.59 7.22 -7.17
C TYR A 59 -10.78 6.53 -8.52
N SER A 60 -10.48 5.25 -8.62
CA SER A 60 -10.58 4.43 -9.83
C SER A 60 -11.35 3.14 -9.54
N GLU A 61 -11.43 2.25 -10.52
CA GLU A 61 -12.05 0.92 -10.31
C GLU A 61 -11.33 0.04 -9.28
N ARG A 62 -10.10 0.42 -8.90
CA ARG A 62 -9.34 -0.29 -7.87
C ARG A 62 -9.64 0.30 -6.49
N ALA A 63 -9.62 -0.55 -5.47
CA ALA A 63 -9.71 -0.12 -4.09
C ALA A 63 -8.65 0.91 -3.73
N SER A 64 -8.94 1.78 -2.80
CA SER A 64 -7.97 2.65 -2.15
C SER A 64 -7.38 2.01 -0.89
N TYR A 65 -6.35 2.64 -0.35
CA TYR A 65 -5.77 2.32 0.94
C TYR A 65 -6.01 3.49 1.89
N LYS A 66 -6.55 3.18 3.06
CA LYS A 66 -6.98 4.16 4.04
C LYS A 66 -6.23 4.00 5.35
N ILE A 67 -5.73 5.11 5.87
CA ILE A 67 -5.28 5.24 7.26
C ILE A 67 -6.35 6.02 7.99
N GLN A 68 -6.80 5.51 9.13
CA GLN A 68 -7.73 6.17 10.01
C GLN A 68 -7.18 6.11 11.42
N SER A 69 -7.09 7.26 12.08
CA SER A 69 -6.66 7.37 13.47
C SER A 69 -7.64 8.25 14.24
N ASN A 70 -8.00 7.83 15.45
CA ASN A 70 -8.80 8.63 16.38
C ASN A 70 -7.90 9.40 17.37
N GLU A 71 -6.62 9.09 17.36
CA GLU A 71 -5.61 9.72 18.19
C GLU A 71 -4.50 10.28 17.29
N PHE A 72 -3.79 11.27 17.79
CA PHE A 72 -2.64 11.81 17.08
C PHE A 72 -1.56 10.75 16.93
N ASN A 73 -1.12 10.54 15.70
CA ASN A 73 -0.14 9.53 15.34
C ASN A 73 0.68 9.97 14.10
N ASP A 74 1.78 9.32 13.89
CA ASP A 74 2.49 9.30 12.63
C ASP A 74 2.45 7.88 12.09
N ALA A 75 1.55 7.64 11.16
CA ALA A 75 1.19 6.33 10.63
C ALA A 75 1.35 6.28 9.11
N MET A 76 1.90 5.20 8.56
CA MET A 76 2.09 5.07 7.13
C MET A 76 1.97 3.64 6.60
N PHE A 77 1.57 3.54 5.35
CA PHE A 77 1.89 2.41 4.50
C PHE A 77 3.18 2.71 3.75
N TYR A 78 4.11 1.78 3.69
CA TYR A 78 5.27 1.94 2.83
C TYR A 78 5.56 0.69 2.00
N LYS A 79 6.18 0.92 0.85
CA LYS A 79 6.65 -0.12 -0.04
C LYS A 79 8.13 0.07 -0.33
N LYS A 80 8.89 -1.02 -0.36
CA LYS A 80 10.27 -1.03 -0.82
C LYS A 80 10.28 -1.09 -2.35
N VAL A 81 10.95 -0.14 -2.98
CA VAL A 81 11.07 -0.04 -4.43
C VAL A 81 12.54 -0.05 -4.82
N LYS A 82 12.91 -0.92 -5.76
CA LYS A 82 14.24 -0.90 -6.37
C LYS A 82 14.37 0.33 -7.27
N VAL A 83 15.48 1.01 -7.17
CA VAL A 83 15.80 2.21 -7.93
C VAL A 83 17.24 2.13 -8.44
N GLU A 84 17.55 2.85 -9.52
CA GLU A 84 18.92 3.06 -9.95
C GLU A 84 19.54 4.20 -9.13
N LYS A 85 20.81 4.08 -8.80
CA LYS A 85 21.52 5.12 -8.03
C LYS A 85 21.63 6.41 -8.82
N ASN A 86 21.57 7.54 -8.10
CA ASN A 86 21.75 8.90 -8.64
C ASN A 86 20.76 9.27 -9.75
N LYS A 87 19.56 8.69 -9.72
CA LYS A 87 18.50 8.99 -10.69
C LYS A 87 17.35 9.77 -10.03
N PRO A 88 16.73 10.71 -10.77
CA PRO A 88 15.50 11.37 -10.32
C PRO A 88 14.30 10.43 -10.52
N TYR A 89 13.37 10.48 -9.59
CA TYR A 89 12.11 9.75 -9.63
C TYR A 89 10.96 10.66 -9.24
N LYS A 90 9.80 10.40 -9.82
CA LYS A 90 8.54 11.03 -9.44
C LYS A 90 7.55 9.97 -8.96
N VAL A 91 6.99 10.20 -7.78
CA VAL A 91 5.89 9.42 -7.22
C VAL A 91 4.64 10.27 -7.26
N THR A 92 3.54 9.70 -7.68
CA THR A 92 2.24 10.37 -7.78
C THR A 92 1.16 9.50 -7.16
N CYS A 93 0.26 10.07 -6.39
CA CYS A 93 -0.96 9.39 -5.96
C CYS A 93 -2.14 10.36 -5.90
N MET A 94 -3.36 9.80 -5.94
CA MET A 94 -4.59 10.51 -5.63
C MET A 94 -4.88 10.31 -4.15
N VAL A 95 -5.18 11.40 -3.45
CA VAL A 95 -5.46 11.42 -2.01
C VAL A 95 -6.79 12.10 -1.77
N LYS A 96 -7.59 11.55 -0.88
CA LYS A 96 -8.79 12.14 -0.31
C LYS A 96 -8.63 12.15 1.19
N THR A 97 -8.98 13.26 1.83
CA THR A 97 -8.89 13.41 3.28
C THR A 97 -10.24 13.70 3.91
N LYS A 98 -10.38 13.36 5.17
CA LYS A 98 -11.54 13.70 5.97
C LYS A 98 -11.09 14.02 7.40
N ASP A 99 -11.39 15.24 7.83
CA ASP A 99 -11.19 15.75 9.20
C ASP A 99 -9.76 15.54 9.72
N ILE A 100 -8.75 15.77 8.83
CA ILE A 100 -7.35 15.65 9.22
C ILE A 100 -6.91 16.86 10.04
N GLU A 101 -6.52 16.59 11.27
CA GLU A 101 -5.99 17.61 12.20
C GLU A 101 -4.52 17.30 12.53
N SER A 102 -3.71 18.36 12.62
CA SER A 102 -2.32 18.29 13.12
C SER A 102 -2.30 18.62 14.60
N LYS A 103 -1.59 17.83 15.40
CA LYS A 103 -1.46 18.02 16.85
C LYS A 103 -0.92 19.39 17.26
N GLU A 104 -0.02 19.93 16.46
CA GLU A 104 0.70 21.17 16.79
C GLU A 104 0.43 22.29 15.78
N GLU A 105 -0.64 22.17 14.98
CA GLU A 105 -1.01 23.12 13.91
C GLU A 105 0.15 23.45 12.94
N LYS A 106 1.11 22.53 12.81
CA LYS A 106 2.29 22.72 11.96
C LYS A 106 1.97 22.45 10.50
N SER A 107 2.46 23.32 9.64
CA SER A 107 2.49 23.06 8.20
C SER A 107 3.34 21.83 7.89
N GLY A 108 2.93 21.04 6.90
CA GLY A 108 3.66 19.84 6.47
C GLY A 108 3.37 18.58 7.30
N VAL A 109 2.30 18.59 8.10
CA VAL A 109 1.74 17.44 8.79
C VAL A 109 0.35 17.17 8.23
N GLY A 110 0.07 15.90 7.88
CA GLY A 110 -1.20 15.50 7.26
C GLY A 110 -1.02 14.30 6.35
N ALA A 111 -1.87 14.18 5.32
CA ALA A 111 -1.75 13.13 4.32
C ALA A 111 -0.69 13.51 3.27
N GLN A 112 0.35 12.69 3.12
CA GLN A 112 1.49 13.00 2.25
C GLN A 112 2.24 11.76 1.76
N ILE A 113 3.06 11.95 0.70
CA ILE A 113 4.07 10.98 0.26
C ILE A 113 5.40 11.33 0.94
N SER A 114 6.13 10.32 1.40
CA SER A 114 7.47 10.49 1.97
C SER A 114 8.44 9.41 1.52
N ILE A 115 9.74 9.72 1.56
CA ILE A 115 10.79 8.70 1.44
C ILE A 115 11.27 8.40 2.86
N GLU A 116 10.93 7.23 3.35
CA GLU A 116 11.23 6.81 4.72
C GLU A 116 12.73 6.82 5.00
N GLY A 117 13.08 7.35 6.17
CA GLY A 117 14.48 7.54 6.58
C GLY A 117 15.13 8.79 5.96
N THR A 118 14.34 9.69 5.36
CA THR A 118 14.80 10.98 4.82
C THR A 118 13.82 12.10 5.16
N THR A 119 14.17 13.34 4.80
CA THR A 119 13.28 14.50 4.89
C THR A 119 12.50 14.76 3.59
N GLU A 120 12.68 13.91 2.56
CA GLU A 120 12.04 14.07 1.26
C GLU A 120 10.54 13.72 1.36
N ARG A 121 9.66 14.68 1.05
CA ARG A 121 8.20 14.55 1.15
C ARG A 121 7.47 15.44 0.17
N SER A 122 6.21 15.09 -0.13
CA SER A 122 5.30 15.94 -0.86
C SER A 122 4.73 17.05 0.03
N THR A 123 3.93 17.94 -0.55
CA THR A 123 2.99 18.76 0.21
C THR A 123 2.06 17.85 1.00
N ALA A 124 1.76 18.24 2.25
CA ALA A 124 0.78 17.55 3.09
C ALA A 124 -0.61 18.17 2.87
N ILE A 125 -1.63 17.32 2.93
CA ILE A 125 -3.03 17.73 2.89
C ILE A 125 -3.62 17.54 4.29
N SER A 126 -4.26 18.57 4.80
CA SER A 126 -4.99 18.59 6.07
C SER A 126 -6.47 18.91 5.83
N GLY A 127 -7.31 18.78 6.86
CA GLY A 127 -8.74 19.04 6.77
C GLY A 127 -9.50 18.00 5.96
N THR A 128 -10.60 18.44 5.34
CA THR A 128 -11.47 17.60 4.50
C THR A 128 -11.37 18.07 3.07
N GLU A 129 -10.78 17.23 2.21
CA GLU A 129 -10.55 17.51 0.81
C GLU A 129 -10.99 16.32 -0.05
N ASP A 130 -11.56 16.59 -1.20
CA ASP A 130 -11.88 15.55 -2.18
C ASP A 130 -10.61 15.08 -2.90
N TRP A 131 -10.74 14.08 -3.77
CA TRP A 131 -9.63 13.48 -4.49
C TRP A 131 -8.77 14.51 -5.21
N GLN A 132 -7.54 14.65 -4.78
CA GLN A 132 -6.55 15.48 -5.42
C GLN A 132 -5.23 14.75 -5.62
N LYS A 133 -4.49 15.19 -6.62
CA LYS A 133 -3.20 14.62 -6.97
C LYS A 133 -2.10 15.25 -6.13
N ILE A 134 -1.30 14.42 -5.47
CA ILE A 134 -0.04 14.85 -4.86
C ILE A 134 1.15 14.18 -5.54
N GLU A 135 2.27 14.87 -5.56
CA GLU A 135 3.49 14.42 -6.21
C GLU A 135 4.70 14.65 -5.31
N LEU A 136 5.64 13.70 -5.37
CA LEU A 136 6.96 13.83 -4.77
C LEU A 136 8.02 13.56 -5.83
N ILE A 137 8.91 14.52 -6.04
CA ILE A 137 10.11 14.33 -6.88
C ILE A 137 11.31 14.17 -5.93
N PHE A 138 12.07 13.12 -6.10
CA PHE A 138 13.25 12.86 -5.28
C PHE A 138 14.39 12.29 -6.13
N ASN A 139 15.62 12.39 -5.62
CA ASN A 139 16.78 11.71 -6.21
C ASN A 139 17.15 10.49 -5.36
N SER A 140 17.39 9.35 -6.01
CA SER A 140 17.76 8.12 -5.31
C SER A 140 19.12 8.22 -4.58
N LYS A 141 19.97 9.18 -4.97
CA LYS A 141 21.34 9.31 -4.44
C LYS A 141 22.09 7.97 -4.51
N ASN A 142 22.81 7.59 -3.48
CA ASN A 142 23.54 6.32 -3.47
C ASN A 142 22.68 5.11 -3.03
N ARG A 143 21.34 5.21 -3.10
CA ARG A 143 20.40 4.14 -2.74
C ARG A 143 20.05 3.30 -3.96
N ASP A 144 19.95 2.00 -3.79
CA ASP A 144 19.44 1.02 -4.75
C ASP A 144 18.04 0.51 -4.40
N VAL A 145 17.60 0.81 -3.16
CA VAL A 145 16.24 0.58 -2.66
C VAL A 145 15.79 1.81 -1.88
N VAL A 146 14.56 2.23 -2.10
CA VAL A 146 13.88 3.29 -1.33
C VAL A 146 12.60 2.75 -0.72
N LYS A 147 12.21 3.28 0.42
CA LYS A 147 10.91 3.02 1.04
C LYS A 147 10.01 4.21 0.75
N ILE A 148 9.02 4.01 -0.12
CA ILE A 148 8.02 5.04 -0.45
C ILE A 148 6.85 4.86 0.51
N GLY A 149 6.60 5.87 1.33
CA GLY A 149 5.53 5.90 2.34
C GLY A 149 4.38 6.80 1.92
N PHE A 150 3.15 6.33 2.17
CA PHE A 150 1.91 7.10 2.12
C PHE A 150 1.46 7.27 3.57
N ARG A 151 1.46 8.48 4.07
CA ARG A 151 1.54 8.79 5.49
C ARG A 151 0.38 9.68 5.94
N LEU A 152 -0.10 9.43 7.15
CA LEU A 152 -0.89 10.34 7.96
C LEU A 152 0.01 10.81 9.13
N GLY A 153 0.26 12.10 9.24
CA GLY A 153 1.26 12.66 10.15
C GLY A 153 2.44 13.23 9.41
N GLY A 154 3.65 13.09 9.93
CA GLY A 154 4.86 13.51 9.26
C GLY A 154 6.07 13.60 10.17
N TYR A 155 7.23 13.84 9.58
CA TYR A 155 8.49 14.00 10.31
C TYR A 155 8.44 15.15 11.35
N LEU A 156 7.54 16.12 11.17
CA LEU A 156 7.44 17.29 12.05
C LEU A 156 6.32 17.18 13.09
N GLY A 157 5.50 16.14 13.07
CA GLY A 157 4.40 15.99 14.01
C GLY A 157 3.41 14.89 13.65
N GLU A 158 2.45 14.70 14.54
CA GLU A 158 1.39 13.71 14.48
C GLU A 158 0.11 14.32 13.94
N ALA A 159 -0.71 13.51 13.25
CA ALA A 159 -2.05 13.87 12.78
C ALA A 159 -3.08 12.79 13.14
N LYS A 160 -4.35 13.15 13.17
CA LYS A 160 -5.49 12.22 13.32
C LYS A 160 -6.57 12.52 12.29
#